data_68305a52722ab2065b1fab501a40a106
#
_entry.id   68305a52722ab2065b1fab501a40a106
#
_cell.length_a   1.000
_cell.length_b   1.000
_cell.length_c   1.000
_cell.angle_alpha   90.00
_cell.angle_beta   90.00
_cell.angle_gamma   90.00
#
_symmetry.space_group_name_H-M   'P 1'
#
loop_
_entity.id
_entity.type
_entity.pdbx_description
1 polymer ?
#
loop_
_entity_poly.entity_id
_entity_poly.type
_entity_poly.pdbx_seq_one_letter_code
_entity_poly.pdbx_strand_id
1 'polypeptide(L)'
;MQLQYIGETPAEGNHAGNKARRDVDAIFARRGYTLLENVVETRFDSTLEKVGYVLRASTWKKVIGLRRVIDRIVLAQFPIYGNKLMRQTLNEFFERNRMIFVIHDLDALRNFAKASASDEIARLNRAEILIVHNRKMLERLRELGVTTTMIDLELFDYLLDDELPRRSSGERNSIVFAGNLSKSEFLKSLGALEINFNLYGPGGETLSTLGNAEYRGSFSPDEVPYKLVGGFGLIWDGDSIDTCSGAYGEYLRLNNPHKLSLYTASGLPVVTWKHAAIADFVLDNRLGFVVESLSELQSRIASIGEDEYRTFLDNSARIQKQLAVGYYTNRALDRVEQLLGGST
;
A
#
# COMPACT_ATOMS: atom_id res chain seq x y z
N MET A 1 -3.52 25.40 13.30
CA MET A 1 -3.58 24.28 14.28
C MET A 1 -2.42 23.34 13.97
N GLN A 2 -1.59 22.96 14.96
CA GLN A 2 -0.48 22.05 14.74
C GLN A 2 -0.96 20.62 14.98
N LEU A 3 -1.03 19.81 13.92
CA LEU A 3 -1.41 18.41 14.03
C LEU A 3 -0.28 17.59 14.67
N GLN A 4 -0.66 16.52 15.35
CA GLN A 4 0.24 15.57 15.97
C GLN A 4 0.07 14.20 15.35
N TYR A 5 1.06 13.32 15.41
CA TYR A 5 0.94 11.98 14.85
C TYR A 5 1.64 10.92 15.70
N ILE A 6 1.15 9.69 15.57
CA ILE A 6 1.82 8.48 16.04
C ILE A 6 2.53 7.88 14.84
N GLY A 7 3.86 7.83 14.90
CA GLY A 7 4.68 7.18 13.89
C GLY A 7 4.77 5.68 14.10
N GLU A 8 5.11 4.96 13.05
CA GLU A 8 5.34 3.52 13.10
C GLU A 8 6.70 3.16 12.52
N THR A 9 7.47 2.35 13.26
CA THR A 9 8.63 1.66 12.71
C THR A 9 8.26 0.20 12.48
N PRO A 10 7.97 -0.19 11.23
CA PRO A 10 7.67 -1.58 10.92
C PRO A 10 8.87 -2.48 11.23
N ALA A 11 8.63 -3.77 11.47
CA ALA A 11 9.70 -4.74 11.60
C ALA A 11 10.56 -4.78 10.32
N GLU A 12 11.87 -5.04 10.46
CA GLU A 12 12.76 -5.15 9.32
C GLU A 12 12.27 -6.20 8.31
N GLY A 13 12.41 -5.90 7.02
CA GLY A 13 12.04 -6.81 5.94
C GLY A 13 11.73 -6.08 4.62
N ASN A 14 11.95 -6.79 3.52
CA ASN A 14 11.72 -6.28 2.16
C ASN A 14 10.23 -6.35 1.78
N HIS A 15 9.36 -5.65 2.54
CA HIS A 15 7.92 -5.63 2.29
C HIS A 15 7.46 -4.24 1.83
N ALA A 16 6.73 -4.21 0.73
CA ALA A 16 6.15 -2.96 0.19
C ALA A 16 5.25 -2.22 1.19
N GLY A 17 4.54 -2.93 2.07
CA GLY A 17 3.73 -2.33 3.13
C GLY A 17 4.52 -1.50 4.14
N ASN A 18 5.80 -1.86 4.39
CA ASN A 18 6.68 -1.09 5.26
C ASN A 18 7.07 0.25 4.62
N LYS A 19 7.28 0.27 3.30
CA LYS A 19 7.60 1.50 2.56
C LYS A 19 6.45 2.51 2.63
N ALA A 20 5.20 2.08 2.38
CA ALA A 20 4.04 2.95 2.45
C ALA A 20 3.94 3.69 3.79
N ARG A 21 4.12 2.96 4.89
CA ARG A 21 4.04 3.53 6.23
C ARG A 21 5.18 4.49 6.52
N ARG A 22 6.41 4.14 6.15
CA ARG A 22 7.57 5.04 6.28
C ARG A 22 7.38 6.33 5.48
N ASP A 23 6.85 6.23 4.27
CA ASP A 23 6.62 7.37 3.41
C ASP A 23 5.54 8.31 3.97
N VAL A 24 4.44 7.76 4.50
CA VAL A 24 3.41 8.54 5.17
C VAL A 24 3.97 9.27 6.39
N ASP A 25 4.75 8.60 7.24
CA ASP A 25 5.40 9.23 8.41
C ASP A 25 6.39 10.32 7.98
N ALA A 26 7.16 10.08 6.92
CA ALA A 26 8.08 11.08 6.37
C ALA A 26 7.33 12.32 5.84
N ILE A 27 6.16 12.13 5.22
CA ILE A 27 5.32 13.23 4.77
C ILE A 27 4.77 14.01 5.95
N PHE A 28 4.29 13.34 7.02
CA PHE A 28 3.86 14.01 8.26
C PHE A 28 4.98 14.87 8.84
N ALA A 29 6.19 14.33 8.92
CA ALA A 29 7.35 15.05 9.43
C ALA A 29 7.72 16.25 8.52
N ARG A 30 7.71 16.09 7.19
CA ARG A 30 7.97 17.18 6.22
C ARG A 30 6.93 18.30 6.31
N ARG A 31 5.69 18.01 6.71
CA ARG A 31 4.65 19.02 6.97
C ARG A 31 4.80 19.72 8.32
N GLY A 32 5.78 19.34 9.12
CA GLY A 32 6.03 19.92 10.45
C GLY A 32 5.03 19.45 11.51
N TYR A 33 4.35 18.33 11.29
CA TYR A 33 3.50 17.73 12.32
C TYR A 33 4.36 17.17 13.47
N THR A 34 3.84 17.23 14.68
CA THR A 34 4.61 16.83 15.86
C THR A 34 4.47 15.33 16.12
N LEU A 35 5.58 14.61 16.11
CA LEU A 35 5.62 13.21 16.52
C LEU A 35 5.37 13.09 18.03
N LEU A 36 4.31 12.38 18.42
CA LEU A 36 3.99 12.08 19.81
C LEU A 36 4.75 10.89 20.34
N GLU A 37 4.74 9.80 19.58
CA GLU A 37 5.41 8.55 19.93
C GLU A 37 5.65 7.75 18.63
N ASN A 38 6.70 6.95 18.65
CA ASN A 38 6.97 6.00 17.58
C ASN A 38 6.73 4.56 18.09
N VAL A 39 5.75 3.90 17.48
CA VAL A 39 5.40 2.51 17.79
C VAL A 39 6.26 1.59 16.93
N VAL A 40 7.09 0.79 17.58
CA VAL A 40 7.93 -0.20 16.92
C VAL A 40 7.18 -1.53 16.87
N GLU A 41 7.05 -2.11 15.69
CA GLU A 41 6.57 -3.48 15.57
C GLU A 41 7.61 -4.42 16.19
N THR A 42 7.28 -5.02 17.33
CA THR A 42 8.15 -5.97 18.01
C THR A 42 7.65 -7.39 17.82
N ARG A 43 8.48 -8.23 17.24
CA ARG A 43 8.31 -9.68 17.23
C ARG A 43 9.17 -10.27 18.34
N PHE A 44 8.60 -11.16 19.11
CA PHE A 44 9.30 -11.82 20.20
C PHE A 44 9.46 -13.30 19.87
N ASP A 45 10.68 -13.80 19.87
CA ASP A 45 10.98 -15.20 19.62
C ASP A 45 10.84 -16.07 20.88
N SER A 46 10.77 -15.44 22.06
CA SER A 46 10.65 -16.13 23.34
C SER A 46 9.74 -15.42 24.36
N THR A 47 9.26 -16.19 25.35
CA THR A 47 8.53 -15.65 26.50
C THR A 47 9.39 -14.73 27.35
N LEU A 48 10.69 -15.00 27.45
CA LEU A 48 11.65 -14.18 28.22
C LEU A 48 11.79 -12.79 27.59
N GLU A 49 11.85 -12.69 26.29
CA GLU A 49 11.89 -11.39 25.58
C GLU A 49 10.61 -10.58 25.81
N LYS A 50 9.44 -11.22 25.81
CA LYS A 50 8.16 -10.56 26.14
C LYS A 50 8.18 -10.00 27.56
N VAL A 51 8.63 -10.78 28.52
CA VAL A 51 8.75 -10.34 29.92
C VAL A 51 9.77 -9.20 30.03
N GLY A 52 10.94 -9.36 29.40
CA GLY A 52 11.98 -8.33 29.38
C GLY A 52 11.47 -7.00 28.76
N TYR A 53 10.69 -7.06 27.69
CA TYR A 53 10.07 -5.88 27.09
C TYR A 53 9.11 -5.17 28.05
N VAL A 54 8.25 -5.91 28.75
CA VAL A 54 7.29 -5.35 29.71
C VAL A 54 8.01 -4.75 30.94
N LEU A 55 9.14 -5.31 31.34
CA LEU A 55 9.92 -4.80 32.48
C LEU A 55 10.79 -3.59 32.15
N ARG A 56 10.98 -3.23 30.87
CA ARG A 56 11.81 -2.08 30.50
C ARG A 56 11.17 -0.75 30.90
N ALA A 57 11.91 0.09 31.57
CA ALA A 57 11.49 1.45 31.93
C ALA A 57 11.08 2.30 30.71
N SER A 58 11.76 2.11 29.56
CA SER A 58 11.43 2.77 28.30
C SER A 58 10.03 2.43 27.78
N THR A 59 9.59 1.16 27.93
CA THR A 59 8.23 0.73 27.57
C THR A 59 7.19 1.48 28.39
N TRP A 60 7.38 1.56 29.71
CA TRP A 60 6.45 2.26 30.59
C TRP A 60 6.48 3.78 30.40
N LYS A 61 7.62 4.37 30.05
CA LYS A 61 7.71 5.79 29.69
C LYS A 61 6.79 6.09 28.49
N LYS A 62 6.77 5.23 27.45
CA LYS A 62 5.88 5.34 26.30
C LYS A 62 4.41 5.19 26.69
N VAL A 63 4.07 4.14 27.43
CA VAL A 63 2.69 3.87 27.91
C VAL A 63 2.17 5.06 28.73
N ILE A 64 2.95 5.56 29.69
CA ILE A 64 2.56 6.70 30.54
C ILE A 64 2.47 7.98 29.71
N GLY A 65 3.40 8.19 28.77
CA GLY A 65 3.38 9.33 27.86
C GLY A 65 2.09 9.39 27.07
N LEU A 66 1.73 8.30 26.41
CA LEU A 66 0.48 8.20 25.62
C LEU A 66 -0.77 8.38 26.50
N ARG A 67 -0.80 7.81 27.70
CA ARG A 67 -1.95 7.93 28.62
C ARG A 67 -2.18 9.37 29.13
N ARG A 68 -1.17 10.25 29.07
CA ARG A 68 -1.28 11.66 29.46
C ARG A 68 -1.81 12.56 28.35
N VAL A 69 -1.83 12.09 27.12
CA VAL A 69 -2.36 12.85 25.97
C VAL A 69 -3.85 12.65 25.88
N ILE A 70 -4.62 13.73 26.02
CA ILE A 70 -6.08 13.74 25.96
C ILE A 70 -6.56 14.94 25.17
N ASP A 71 -7.73 14.83 24.53
CA ASP A 71 -8.41 15.89 23.77
C ASP A 71 -7.53 16.50 22.64
N ARG A 72 -6.71 15.66 22.00
CA ARG A 72 -5.88 16.07 20.87
C ARG A 72 -6.41 15.51 19.56
N ILE A 73 -6.11 16.21 18.47
CA ILE A 73 -6.32 15.70 17.11
C ILE A 73 -5.02 15.04 16.68
N VAL A 74 -5.08 13.74 16.42
CA VAL A 74 -3.90 12.92 16.18
C VAL A 74 -4.07 12.07 14.93
N LEU A 75 -3.09 12.15 14.03
CA LEU A 75 -2.98 11.24 12.88
C LEU A 75 -2.34 9.92 13.31
N ALA A 76 -2.84 8.84 12.79
CA ALA A 76 -2.23 7.52 12.91
C ALA A 76 -2.51 6.67 11.67
N GLN A 77 -1.69 5.69 11.45
CA GLN A 77 -1.86 4.74 10.35
C GLN A 77 -2.62 3.51 10.86
N PHE A 78 -3.63 3.04 10.13
CA PHE A 78 -4.50 1.94 10.56
C PHE A 78 -4.38 0.73 9.62
N PRO A 79 -4.32 -0.53 10.15
CA PRO A 79 -4.27 -0.88 11.56
C PRO A 79 -2.91 -0.58 12.17
N ILE A 80 -2.86 -0.30 13.48
CA ILE A 80 -1.58 -0.13 14.18
C ILE A 80 -1.06 -1.48 14.64
N TYR A 81 0.15 -1.79 14.24
CA TYR A 81 0.84 -3.00 14.66
C TYR A 81 1.60 -2.76 15.96
N GLY A 82 1.51 -3.72 16.88
CA GLY A 82 2.18 -3.66 18.17
C GLY A 82 1.89 -4.90 19.00
N ASN A 83 2.68 -5.10 20.04
CA ASN A 83 2.41 -6.14 21.02
C ASN A 83 1.13 -5.84 21.84
N LYS A 84 0.66 -6.84 22.61
CA LYS A 84 -0.62 -6.74 23.37
C LYS A 84 -0.70 -5.50 24.27
N LEU A 85 0.38 -5.19 25.00
CA LEU A 85 0.42 -4.03 25.91
C LEU A 85 0.26 -2.72 25.13
N MET A 86 1.02 -2.56 24.05
CA MET A 86 0.96 -1.36 23.22
C MET A 86 -0.40 -1.21 22.56
N ARG A 87 -0.96 -2.28 22.01
CA ARG A 87 -2.33 -2.25 21.41
C ARG A 87 -3.40 -1.84 22.42
N GLN A 88 -3.33 -2.33 23.65
CA GLN A 88 -4.25 -1.91 24.71
C GLN A 88 -4.08 -0.41 25.03
N THR A 89 -2.84 0.05 25.19
CA THR A 89 -2.54 1.47 25.45
C THR A 89 -3.05 2.37 24.33
N LEU A 90 -2.86 1.96 23.07
CA LEU A 90 -3.33 2.71 21.91
C LEU A 90 -4.86 2.71 21.78
N ASN A 91 -5.53 1.61 22.13
CA ASN A 91 -7.00 1.62 22.19
C ASN A 91 -7.52 2.63 23.22
N GLU A 92 -6.94 2.66 24.44
CA GLU A 92 -7.27 3.67 25.45
C GLU A 92 -6.96 5.10 24.97
N PHE A 93 -5.86 5.29 24.24
CA PHE A 93 -5.46 6.56 23.64
C PHE A 93 -6.48 7.02 22.59
N PHE A 94 -6.94 6.11 21.71
CA PHE A 94 -7.93 6.43 20.66
C PHE A 94 -9.29 6.81 21.24
N GLU A 95 -9.66 6.28 22.39
CA GLU A 95 -10.91 6.65 23.07
C GLU A 95 -10.88 8.04 23.70
N ARG A 96 -9.69 8.61 23.93
CA ARG A 96 -9.49 9.90 24.59
C ARG A 96 -9.10 11.04 23.67
N ASN A 97 -8.87 10.72 22.37
CA ASN A 97 -8.39 11.67 21.38
C ASN A 97 -9.22 11.62 20.11
N ARG A 98 -9.23 12.69 19.36
CA ARG A 98 -9.87 12.80 18.04
C ARG A 98 -8.90 12.23 16.99
N MET A 99 -9.18 11.04 16.49
CA MET A 99 -8.26 10.32 15.61
C MET A 99 -8.53 10.59 14.14
N ILE A 100 -7.48 10.77 13.38
CA ILE A 100 -7.50 10.75 11.92
C ILE A 100 -6.70 9.54 11.47
N PHE A 101 -7.33 8.61 10.78
CA PHE A 101 -6.66 7.39 10.34
C PHE A 101 -6.35 7.42 8.84
N VAL A 102 -5.08 7.12 8.52
CA VAL A 102 -4.71 6.70 7.16
C VAL A 102 -4.84 5.18 7.10
N ILE A 103 -5.79 4.72 6.31
CA ILE A 103 -6.08 3.29 6.19
C ILE A 103 -5.05 2.63 5.27
N HIS A 104 -4.42 1.54 5.74
CA HIS A 104 -3.57 0.67 4.91
C HIS A 104 -4.23 -0.66 4.62
N ASP A 105 -4.93 -1.22 5.59
CA ASP A 105 -5.63 -2.49 5.48
C ASP A 105 -6.86 -2.53 6.39
N LEU A 106 -7.86 -3.32 5.99
CA LEU A 106 -9.06 -3.56 6.77
C LEU A 106 -9.42 -5.05 6.72
N ASP A 107 -9.41 -5.69 7.90
CA ASP A 107 -9.77 -7.11 8.03
C ASP A 107 -11.24 -7.36 7.65
N ALA A 108 -12.12 -6.39 7.93
CA ALA A 108 -13.53 -6.41 7.55
C ALA A 108 -13.74 -6.55 6.02
N LEU A 109 -12.83 -6.02 5.21
CA LEU A 109 -12.90 -6.09 3.75
C LEU A 109 -12.18 -7.31 3.16
N ARG A 110 -11.26 -7.91 3.91
CA ARG A 110 -10.52 -9.11 3.50
C ARG A 110 -11.26 -10.42 3.77
N ASN A 111 -12.39 -10.38 4.49
CA ASN A 111 -13.15 -11.56 4.91
C ASN A 111 -12.37 -12.58 5.78
N PHE A 112 -11.28 -12.16 6.42
CA PHE A 112 -10.43 -13.05 7.22
C PHE A 112 -11.08 -13.46 8.55
N ALA A 113 -12.03 -12.68 9.10
CA ALA A 113 -12.79 -13.06 10.27
C ALA A 113 -14.07 -12.22 10.39
N LYS A 114 -15.23 -12.85 10.23
CA LYS A 114 -16.53 -12.15 10.39
C LYS A 114 -16.76 -11.57 11.80
N ALA A 115 -16.17 -12.16 12.83
CA ALA A 115 -16.32 -11.70 14.22
C ALA A 115 -15.57 -10.39 14.54
N SER A 116 -14.53 -10.04 13.79
CA SER A 116 -13.76 -8.81 14.01
C SER A 116 -14.29 -7.62 13.20
N ALA A 117 -15.12 -7.84 12.19
CA ALA A 117 -15.60 -6.80 11.30
C ALA A 117 -16.47 -5.75 12.02
N SER A 118 -17.36 -6.16 12.93
CA SER A 118 -18.20 -5.23 13.70
C SER A 118 -17.37 -4.31 14.61
N ASP A 119 -16.34 -4.87 15.27
CA ASP A 119 -15.46 -4.10 16.16
C ASP A 119 -14.58 -3.13 15.38
N GLU A 120 -14.12 -3.54 14.18
CA GLU A 120 -13.36 -2.68 13.30
C GLU A 120 -14.22 -1.51 12.80
N ILE A 121 -15.44 -1.77 12.32
CA ILE A 121 -16.39 -0.72 11.89
C ILE A 121 -16.73 0.22 13.06
N ALA A 122 -16.99 -0.32 14.27
CA ALA A 122 -17.24 0.51 15.44
C ALA A 122 -16.03 1.42 15.77
N ARG A 123 -14.81 0.93 15.59
CA ARG A 123 -13.58 1.72 15.78
C ARG A 123 -13.45 2.81 14.71
N LEU A 124 -13.69 2.50 13.45
CA LEU A 124 -13.67 3.47 12.37
C LEU A 124 -14.71 4.58 12.59
N ASN A 125 -15.87 4.25 13.14
CA ASN A 125 -16.93 5.22 13.45
C ASN A 125 -16.62 6.15 14.65
N ARG A 126 -15.58 5.86 15.42
CA ARG A 126 -15.07 6.77 16.47
C ARG A 126 -14.03 7.75 15.96
N ALA A 127 -13.49 7.53 14.78
CA ALA A 127 -12.53 8.45 14.20
C ALA A 127 -13.19 9.76 13.75
N GLU A 128 -12.43 10.83 13.74
CA GLU A 128 -12.84 12.14 13.22
C GLU A 128 -12.89 12.13 11.70
N ILE A 129 -11.83 11.62 11.08
CA ILE A 129 -11.67 11.52 9.63
C ILE A 129 -10.93 10.22 9.30
N LEU A 130 -11.30 9.59 8.18
CA LEU A 130 -10.59 8.47 7.60
C LEU A 130 -10.03 8.88 6.23
N ILE A 131 -8.76 8.63 5.97
CA ILE A 131 -8.17 8.68 4.63
C ILE A 131 -8.17 7.25 4.12
N VAL A 132 -9.02 6.95 3.15
CA VAL A 132 -9.22 5.61 2.58
C VAL A 132 -8.58 5.49 1.22
N HIS A 133 -8.38 4.27 0.72
CA HIS A 133 -7.59 4.03 -0.50
C HIS A 133 -8.15 4.73 -1.73
N ASN A 134 -9.45 4.56 -1.98
CA ASN A 134 -10.13 4.99 -3.19
C ASN A 134 -11.64 5.07 -2.97
N ARG A 135 -12.34 5.56 -3.99
CA ARG A 135 -13.78 5.72 -3.96
C ARG A 135 -14.54 4.40 -3.76
N LYS A 136 -14.08 3.28 -4.38
CA LYS A 136 -14.75 1.97 -4.22
C LYS A 136 -14.66 1.45 -2.78
N MET A 137 -13.51 1.65 -2.12
CA MET A 137 -13.38 1.35 -0.69
C MET A 137 -14.29 2.24 0.16
N LEU A 138 -14.37 3.54 -0.15
CA LEU A 138 -15.24 4.49 0.54
C LEU A 138 -16.71 4.06 0.45
N GLU A 139 -17.19 3.75 -0.75
CA GLU A 139 -18.56 3.29 -1.00
C GLU A 139 -18.84 1.99 -0.23
N ARG A 140 -17.90 1.03 -0.29
CA ARG A 140 -18.04 -0.22 0.45
C ARG A 140 -18.09 -0.04 1.96
N LEU A 141 -17.30 0.86 2.52
CA LEU A 141 -17.33 1.18 3.95
C LEU A 141 -18.66 1.84 4.34
N ARG A 142 -19.24 2.70 3.49
CA ARG A 142 -20.59 3.25 3.70
C ARG A 142 -21.64 2.16 3.77
N GLU A 143 -21.60 1.19 2.85
CA GLU A 143 -22.52 0.04 2.85
C GLU A 143 -22.40 -0.80 4.13
N LEU A 144 -21.19 -0.89 4.71
CA LEU A 144 -20.92 -1.60 5.96
C LEU A 144 -21.28 -0.79 7.21
N GLY A 145 -21.79 0.45 7.06
CA GLY A 145 -22.25 1.28 8.18
C GLY A 145 -21.19 2.22 8.74
N VAL A 146 -20.13 2.53 8.00
CA VAL A 146 -19.18 3.59 8.40
C VAL A 146 -19.82 4.95 8.11
N THR A 147 -20.01 5.76 9.16
CA THR A 147 -20.61 7.10 9.10
C THR A 147 -19.60 8.22 9.15
N THR A 148 -18.37 7.93 9.57
CA THR A 148 -17.25 8.88 9.67
C THR A 148 -16.98 9.59 8.34
N THR A 149 -16.52 10.83 8.39
CA THR A 149 -16.04 11.56 7.20
C THR A 149 -14.87 10.83 6.58
N MET A 150 -14.94 10.56 5.27
CA MET A 150 -13.90 9.86 4.54
C MET A 150 -13.34 10.70 3.40
N ILE A 151 -12.03 10.67 3.24
CA ILE A 151 -11.25 11.30 2.16
C ILE A 151 -10.62 10.22 1.31
N ASP A 152 -10.74 10.33 0.01
CA ASP A 152 -10.09 9.45 -0.96
C ASP A 152 -8.61 9.83 -1.12
N LEU A 153 -7.70 8.86 -0.91
CA LEU A 153 -6.25 9.02 -1.11
C LEU A 153 -5.90 9.00 -2.60
N GLU A 154 -6.63 8.24 -3.41
CA GLU A 154 -6.43 7.90 -4.81
C GLU A 154 -5.23 6.97 -5.06
N LEU A 155 -4.04 7.28 -4.56
CA LEU A 155 -2.83 6.48 -4.71
C LEU A 155 -1.93 6.65 -3.49
N PHE A 156 -1.28 5.60 -3.04
CA PHE A 156 -0.20 5.72 -2.06
C PHE A 156 1.02 6.34 -2.72
N ASP A 157 1.64 7.30 -2.06
CA ASP A 157 2.90 7.84 -2.52
C ASP A 157 4.04 6.82 -2.41
N TYR A 158 5.12 7.09 -3.11
CA TYR A 158 6.34 6.32 -3.09
C TYR A 158 7.51 7.29 -3.16
N LEU A 159 8.00 7.71 -2.00
CA LEU A 159 9.05 8.71 -1.92
C LEU A 159 10.35 8.18 -2.51
N LEU A 160 10.99 8.99 -3.31
CA LEU A 160 12.31 8.74 -3.89
C LEU A 160 13.19 9.94 -3.59
N ASP A 161 14.43 9.69 -3.17
CA ASP A 161 15.34 10.76 -2.75
C ASP A 161 16.27 11.22 -3.86
N ASP A 162 16.59 10.35 -4.83
CA ASP A 162 17.59 10.56 -5.85
C ASP A 162 17.01 10.78 -7.26
N GLU A 163 17.87 10.69 -8.27
CA GLU A 163 17.48 10.78 -9.66
C GLU A 163 16.43 9.70 -10.00
N LEU A 164 15.29 10.14 -10.53
CA LEU A 164 14.18 9.25 -10.83
C LEU A 164 14.55 8.22 -11.91
N PRO A 165 14.12 6.94 -11.75
CA PRO A 165 14.33 5.93 -12.77
C PRO A 165 13.77 6.36 -14.13
N ARG A 166 14.54 6.18 -15.19
CA ARG A 166 14.10 6.46 -16.58
C ARG A 166 13.89 5.17 -17.33
N ARG A 167 12.85 5.13 -18.15
CA ARG A 167 12.52 3.98 -18.99
C ARG A 167 12.66 4.30 -20.46
N SER A 168 13.00 3.26 -21.23
CA SER A 168 13.04 3.32 -22.70
C SER A 168 12.07 2.28 -23.29
N SER A 169 11.70 2.44 -24.54
CA SER A 169 10.78 1.54 -25.23
C SER A 169 11.35 0.14 -25.54
N GLY A 170 12.63 -0.12 -25.24
CA GLY A 170 13.34 -1.31 -25.71
C GLY A 170 12.92 -2.66 -25.12
N GLU A 171 12.14 -2.70 -24.03
CA GLU A 171 11.80 -3.96 -23.33
C GLU A 171 10.28 -4.21 -23.26
N ARG A 172 9.56 -3.65 -24.19
CA ARG A 172 8.10 -3.60 -24.21
C ARG A 172 7.41 -4.97 -24.13
N ASN A 173 8.03 -6.06 -24.60
CA ASN A 173 7.42 -7.39 -24.72
C ASN A 173 7.65 -8.29 -23.50
N SER A 174 7.81 -7.72 -22.32
CA SER A 174 7.97 -8.48 -21.09
C SER A 174 7.19 -7.88 -19.93
N ILE A 175 6.82 -8.75 -18.99
CA ILE A 175 6.05 -8.39 -17.78
C ILE A 175 6.97 -8.41 -16.57
N VAL A 176 6.84 -7.40 -15.72
CA VAL A 176 7.48 -7.34 -14.40
C VAL A 176 6.44 -7.72 -13.35
N PHE A 177 6.77 -8.68 -12.49
CA PHE A 177 6.01 -8.92 -11.28
C PHE A 177 6.91 -8.81 -10.06
N ALA A 178 6.58 -7.86 -9.16
CA ALA A 178 7.32 -7.62 -7.93
C ALA A 178 6.41 -7.79 -6.70
N GLY A 179 6.85 -8.63 -5.75
CA GLY A 179 6.06 -8.91 -4.55
C GLY A 179 6.55 -10.15 -3.82
N ASN A 180 5.74 -10.65 -2.88
CA ASN A 180 6.03 -11.93 -2.24
C ASN A 180 5.63 -13.08 -3.17
N LEU A 181 6.63 -13.65 -3.87
CA LEU A 181 6.41 -14.66 -4.88
C LEU A 181 5.87 -15.98 -4.30
N SER A 182 6.22 -16.31 -3.05
CA SER A 182 5.71 -17.51 -2.36
C SER A 182 4.20 -17.46 -2.08
N LYS A 183 3.60 -16.25 -2.03
CA LYS A 183 2.17 -16.06 -1.77
C LYS A 183 1.33 -15.89 -3.03
N SER A 184 1.98 -15.80 -4.19
CA SER A 184 1.33 -15.52 -5.47
C SER A 184 1.14 -16.82 -6.24
N GLU A 185 0.08 -17.57 -5.89
CA GLU A 185 -0.16 -18.93 -6.40
C GLU A 185 -0.32 -18.97 -7.94
N PHE A 186 -0.90 -17.93 -8.57
CA PHE A 186 -1.03 -17.84 -10.03
C PHE A 186 0.31 -17.95 -10.78
N LEU A 187 1.43 -17.60 -10.12
CA LEU A 187 2.76 -17.68 -10.72
C LEU A 187 3.13 -19.12 -11.15
N LYS A 188 2.56 -20.12 -10.51
CA LYS A 188 2.77 -21.52 -10.86
C LYS A 188 2.22 -21.88 -12.25
N SER A 189 1.29 -21.09 -12.75
CA SER A 189 0.62 -21.29 -14.05
C SER A 189 1.19 -20.41 -15.16
N LEU A 190 2.23 -19.61 -14.92
CA LEU A 190 2.82 -18.72 -15.93
C LEU A 190 3.34 -19.46 -17.17
N GLY A 191 3.79 -20.71 -17.00
CA GLY A 191 4.24 -21.53 -18.11
C GLY A 191 3.20 -21.80 -19.21
N ALA A 192 1.92 -21.55 -18.94
CA ALA A 192 0.84 -21.61 -19.94
C ALA A 192 0.73 -20.35 -20.81
N LEU A 193 1.48 -19.29 -20.49
CA LEU A 193 1.45 -17.99 -21.18
C LEU A 193 2.64 -17.84 -22.11
N GLU A 194 2.43 -17.23 -23.28
CA GLU A 194 3.46 -17.04 -24.30
C GLU A 194 4.20 -15.68 -24.17
N ILE A 195 4.34 -15.17 -22.97
CA ILE A 195 5.03 -13.89 -22.67
C ILE A 195 6.07 -14.09 -21.59
N ASN A 196 7.15 -13.32 -21.63
CA ASN A 196 8.24 -13.40 -20.67
C ASN A 196 7.94 -12.60 -19.41
N PHE A 197 8.29 -13.18 -18.27
CA PHE A 197 8.13 -12.56 -16.95
C PHE A 197 9.48 -12.34 -16.27
N ASN A 198 9.69 -11.14 -15.73
CA ASN A 198 10.78 -10.81 -14.83
C ASN A 198 10.21 -10.75 -13.40
N LEU A 199 10.64 -11.66 -12.54
CA LEU A 199 10.10 -11.87 -11.19
C LEU A 199 11.04 -11.30 -10.14
N TYR A 200 10.50 -10.48 -9.23
CA TYR A 200 11.24 -9.82 -8.16
C TYR A 200 10.59 -10.06 -6.81
N GLY A 201 11.41 -10.40 -5.81
CA GLY A 201 10.97 -10.54 -4.43
C GLY A 201 11.28 -11.90 -3.81
N PRO A 202 10.95 -12.10 -2.53
CA PRO A 202 11.29 -13.35 -1.83
C PRO A 202 10.48 -14.54 -2.35
N GLY A 203 11.11 -15.71 -2.40
CA GLY A 203 10.48 -16.99 -2.76
C GLY A 203 10.44 -17.28 -4.26
N GLY A 204 11.32 -16.67 -5.05
CA GLY A 204 11.36 -16.87 -6.51
C GLY A 204 12.30 -17.95 -7.00
N GLU A 205 13.09 -18.56 -6.13
CA GLU A 205 14.16 -19.49 -6.50
C GLU A 205 13.65 -20.73 -7.26
N THR A 206 12.44 -21.17 -6.94
CA THR A 206 11.80 -22.33 -7.58
C THR A 206 11.04 -21.99 -8.87
N LEU A 207 10.77 -20.70 -9.14
CA LEU A 207 9.97 -20.28 -10.29
C LEU A 207 10.81 -20.15 -11.58
N SER A 208 12.12 -20.11 -11.49
CA SER A 208 13.03 -20.06 -12.65
C SER A 208 13.02 -21.34 -13.50
N THR A 209 12.34 -22.39 -13.06
CA THR A 209 12.09 -23.60 -13.87
C THR A 209 10.99 -23.42 -14.93
N LEU A 210 10.20 -22.35 -14.83
CA LEU A 210 9.22 -21.97 -15.85
C LEU A 210 9.98 -21.33 -17.02
N GLY A 211 9.92 -21.92 -18.20
CA GLY A 211 10.74 -21.51 -19.36
C GLY A 211 10.56 -20.06 -19.83
N ASN A 212 9.49 -19.38 -19.38
CA ASN A 212 9.16 -17.99 -19.70
C ASN A 212 9.27 -17.04 -18.48
N ALA A 213 9.84 -17.49 -17.37
CA ALA A 213 10.00 -16.68 -16.16
C ALA A 213 11.47 -16.61 -15.72
N GLU A 214 11.97 -15.40 -15.51
CA GLU A 214 13.32 -15.17 -15.00
C GLU A 214 13.24 -14.53 -13.60
N TYR A 215 13.85 -15.19 -12.61
CA TYR A 215 14.00 -14.63 -11.27
C TYR A 215 15.17 -13.64 -11.24
N ARG A 216 14.88 -12.40 -10.92
CA ARG A 216 15.81 -11.27 -10.92
C ARG A 216 16.31 -10.88 -9.52
N GLY A 217 15.85 -11.56 -8.47
CA GLY A 217 16.27 -11.33 -7.09
C GLY A 217 15.27 -10.55 -6.25
N SER A 218 15.67 -10.31 -5.00
CA SER A 218 14.87 -9.54 -4.02
C SER A 218 15.68 -8.34 -3.55
N PHE A 219 15.10 -7.16 -3.62
CA PHE A 219 15.73 -5.88 -3.29
C PHE A 219 14.93 -5.17 -2.20
N SER A 220 15.55 -4.22 -1.51
CA SER A 220 14.85 -3.35 -0.58
C SER A 220 13.81 -2.49 -1.31
N PRO A 221 12.77 -2.01 -0.61
CA PRO A 221 11.78 -1.12 -1.22
C PRO A 221 12.38 0.17 -1.79
N ASP A 222 13.50 0.64 -1.27
CA ASP A 222 14.15 1.86 -1.76
C ASP A 222 15.01 1.60 -3.01
N GLU A 223 15.50 0.38 -3.20
CA GLU A 223 16.32 -0.02 -4.36
C GLU A 223 15.49 -0.56 -5.53
N VAL A 224 14.41 -1.28 -5.24
CA VAL A 224 13.64 -2.02 -6.27
C VAL A 224 13.15 -1.14 -7.42
N PRO A 225 12.76 0.15 -7.25
CA PRO A 225 12.35 0.99 -8.39
C PRO A 225 13.43 1.14 -9.46
N TYR A 226 14.70 1.07 -9.08
CA TYR A 226 15.85 1.21 -9.99
C TYR A 226 16.30 -0.12 -10.60
N LYS A 227 15.80 -1.24 -10.11
CA LYS A 227 16.22 -2.60 -10.52
C LYS A 227 15.24 -3.29 -11.47
N LEU A 228 13.98 -2.81 -11.52
CA LEU A 228 12.97 -3.45 -12.36
C LEU A 228 13.34 -3.32 -13.84
N VAL A 229 13.26 -4.42 -14.58
CA VAL A 229 13.55 -4.52 -16.02
C VAL A 229 12.34 -5.17 -16.69
N GLY A 230 11.77 -4.52 -17.70
CA GLY A 230 10.61 -5.01 -18.45
C GLY A 230 9.71 -3.91 -18.95
N GLY A 231 8.69 -4.30 -19.73
CA GLY A 231 7.80 -3.38 -20.41
C GLY A 231 6.61 -2.91 -19.59
N PHE A 232 6.02 -3.80 -18.80
CA PHE A 232 4.81 -3.51 -18.01
C PHE A 232 4.89 -4.13 -16.61
N GLY A 233 4.50 -3.38 -15.59
CA GLY A 233 4.32 -3.89 -14.23
C GLY A 233 2.96 -4.54 -14.07
N LEU A 234 2.92 -5.81 -13.65
CA LEU A 234 1.69 -6.57 -13.45
C LEU A 234 1.14 -6.39 -12.05
N ILE A 235 -0.11 -5.92 -11.97
CA ILE A 235 -0.88 -5.85 -10.73
C ILE A 235 -1.95 -6.93 -10.79
N TRP A 236 -1.64 -8.04 -10.12
CA TRP A 236 -2.46 -9.24 -10.07
C TRP A 236 -2.28 -9.92 -8.72
N ASP A 237 -3.35 -10.47 -8.17
CA ASP A 237 -3.33 -11.28 -6.96
C ASP A 237 -4.37 -12.40 -7.07
N GLY A 238 -4.18 -13.46 -6.30
CA GLY A 238 -5.05 -14.63 -6.31
C GLY A 238 -4.32 -15.90 -6.76
N ASP A 239 -5.09 -16.90 -7.10
CA ASP A 239 -4.63 -18.27 -7.35
C ASP A 239 -4.76 -18.71 -8.83
N SER A 240 -5.34 -17.86 -9.68
CA SER A 240 -5.59 -18.18 -11.10
C SER A 240 -5.00 -17.12 -12.04
N ILE A 241 -4.65 -17.55 -13.25
CA ILE A 241 -4.32 -16.67 -14.39
C ILE A 241 -5.55 -16.16 -15.12
N ASP A 242 -6.72 -16.78 -14.91
CA ASP A 242 -7.96 -16.44 -15.62
C ASP A 242 -8.70 -15.26 -14.97
N THR A 243 -8.56 -15.12 -13.66
CA THR A 243 -9.16 -14.02 -12.89
C THR A 243 -8.47 -13.85 -11.54
N CYS A 244 -8.57 -12.68 -10.94
CA CYS A 244 -8.14 -12.47 -9.55
C CYS A 244 -9.18 -13.06 -8.59
N SER A 245 -8.95 -14.29 -8.14
CA SER A 245 -9.80 -15.04 -7.22
C SER A 245 -9.21 -15.18 -5.82
N GLY A 246 -9.99 -15.76 -4.90
CA GLY A 246 -9.61 -15.91 -3.50
C GLY A 246 -9.63 -14.59 -2.72
N ALA A 247 -9.31 -14.64 -1.43
CA ALA A 247 -9.43 -13.48 -0.54
C ALA A 247 -8.55 -12.28 -0.98
N TYR A 248 -7.36 -12.54 -1.47
CA TYR A 248 -6.45 -11.49 -1.96
C TYR A 248 -6.89 -10.93 -3.30
N GLY A 249 -7.36 -11.79 -4.22
CA GLY A 249 -7.87 -11.36 -5.52
C GLY A 249 -9.14 -10.52 -5.40
N GLU A 250 -10.10 -10.96 -4.61
CA GLU A 250 -11.32 -10.19 -4.34
C GLU A 250 -11.04 -8.85 -3.64
N TYR A 251 -10.00 -8.78 -2.80
CA TYR A 251 -9.62 -7.53 -2.15
C TYR A 251 -9.11 -6.47 -3.15
N LEU A 252 -8.58 -6.86 -4.31
CA LEU A 252 -8.21 -5.92 -5.38
C LEU A 252 -9.38 -5.08 -5.87
N ARG A 253 -10.63 -5.54 -5.71
CA ARG A 253 -11.83 -4.76 -6.05
C ARG A 253 -11.99 -3.52 -5.19
N LEU A 254 -11.27 -3.42 -4.07
CA LEU A 254 -11.46 -2.39 -3.06
C LEU A 254 -10.18 -1.62 -2.71
N ASN A 255 -9.01 -2.25 -2.81
CA ASN A 255 -7.77 -1.66 -2.32
C ASN A 255 -6.93 -0.98 -3.41
N ASN A 256 -5.95 -0.19 -2.96
CA ASN A 256 -4.85 0.32 -3.78
C ASN A 256 -3.60 -0.53 -3.48
N PRO A 257 -3.29 -1.54 -4.29
CA PRO A 257 -2.10 -2.35 -4.06
C PRO A 257 -0.85 -1.51 -4.28
N HIS A 258 0.12 -1.63 -3.38
CA HIS A 258 1.37 -0.88 -3.42
C HIS A 258 2.22 -1.16 -4.68
N LYS A 259 1.87 -2.23 -5.42
CA LYS A 259 2.44 -2.55 -6.73
C LYS A 259 2.23 -1.40 -7.74
N LEU A 260 1.04 -0.75 -7.73
CA LEU A 260 0.78 0.39 -8.62
C LEU A 260 1.77 1.53 -8.34
N SER A 261 1.93 1.90 -7.07
CA SER A 261 2.88 2.95 -6.67
C SER A 261 4.32 2.57 -7.03
N LEU A 262 4.73 1.33 -6.77
CA LEU A 262 6.06 0.83 -7.10
C LEU A 262 6.36 0.92 -8.61
N TYR A 263 5.47 0.37 -9.44
CA TYR A 263 5.71 0.36 -10.89
C TYR A 263 5.71 1.76 -11.47
N THR A 264 4.78 2.60 -11.05
CA THR A 264 4.73 3.99 -11.49
C THR A 264 5.94 4.78 -10.97
N ALA A 265 6.37 4.57 -9.72
CA ALA A 265 7.61 5.14 -9.19
C ALA A 265 8.85 4.68 -9.95
N SER A 266 8.81 3.47 -10.54
CA SER A 266 9.84 2.96 -11.44
C SER A 266 9.73 3.52 -12.86
N GLY A 267 8.74 4.33 -13.19
CA GLY A 267 8.45 4.81 -14.54
C GLY A 267 7.88 3.74 -15.47
N LEU A 268 7.43 2.60 -14.94
CA LEU A 268 6.83 1.51 -15.73
C LEU A 268 5.35 1.77 -16.01
N PRO A 269 4.89 1.59 -17.25
CA PRO A 269 3.48 1.36 -17.53
C PRO A 269 2.98 0.12 -16.80
N VAL A 270 1.67 0.03 -16.57
CA VAL A 270 1.08 -1.04 -15.76
C VAL A 270 0.01 -1.81 -16.51
N VAL A 271 -0.15 -3.06 -16.13
CA VAL A 271 -1.32 -3.86 -16.50
C VAL A 271 -1.99 -4.37 -15.23
N THR A 272 -3.31 -4.29 -15.18
CA THR A 272 -4.07 -4.73 -14.02
C THR A 272 -5.34 -5.47 -14.42
N TRP A 273 -5.91 -6.22 -13.48
CA TRP A 273 -7.21 -6.83 -13.63
C TRP A 273 -8.30 -5.77 -13.83
N LYS A 274 -9.18 -5.97 -14.82
CA LYS A 274 -10.19 -4.96 -15.17
C LYS A 274 -11.18 -4.64 -14.06
N HIS A 275 -11.38 -5.57 -13.10
CA HIS A 275 -12.27 -5.35 -11.95
C HIS A 275 -11.55 -4.83 -10.69
N ALA A 276 -10.25 -4.59 -10.76
CA ALA A 276 -9.52 -3.97 -9.66
C ALA A 276 -10.03 -2.54 -9.39
N ALA A 277 -10.00 -2.10 -8.13
CA ALA A 277 -10.40 -0.74 -7.78
C ALA A 277 -9.57 0.32 -8.50
N ILE A 278 -8.31 0.02 -8.77
CA ILE A 278 -7.35 0.90 -9.45
C ILE A 278 -7.50 0.93 -10.98
N ALA A 279 -8.36 0.07 -11.56
CA ALA A 279 -8.50 -0.03 -13.03
C ALA A 279 -8.88 1.32 -13.64
N ASP A 280 -9.85 2.03 -13.05
CA ASP A 280 -10.28 3.34 -13.50
C ASP A 280 -9.12 4.35 -13.44
N PHE A 281 -8.36 4.38 -12.34
CA PHE A 281 -7.19 5.25 -12.21
C PHE A 281 -6.13 4.99 -13.30
N VAL A 282 -5.87 3.72 -13.62
CA VAL A 282 -4.91 3.33 -14.67
C VAL A 282 -5.38 3.81 -16.04
N LEU A 283 -6.66 3.63 -16.36
CA LEU A 283 -7.23 4.02 -17.64
C LEU A 283 -7.34 5.55 -17.79
N ASP A 284 -7.88 6.24 -16.79
CA ASP A 284 -8.08 7.69 -16.81
C ASP A 284 -6.75 8.45 -16.92
N ASN A 285 -5.71 7.95 -16.24
CA ASN A 285 -4.36 8.53 -16.33
C ASN A 285 -3.55 7.99 -17.52
N ARG A 286 -4.09 7.06 -18.31
CA ARG A 286 -3.40 6.40 -19.43
C ARG A 286 -2.02 5.87 -19.01
N LEU A 287 -1.98 5.10 -17.91
CA LEU A 287 -0.76 4.51 -17.37
C LEU A 287 -0.46 3.12 -17.94
N GLY A 288 -1.38 2.59 -18.74
CA GLY A 288 -1.31 1.25 -19.30
C GLY A 288 -2.69 0.72 -19.67
N PHE A 289 -2.94 -0.56 -19.42
CA PHE A 289 -4.17 -1.21 -19.83
C PHE A 289 -4.70 -2.21 -18.81
N VAL A 290 -5.91 -2.69 -19.02
CA VAL A 290 -6.57 -3.70 -18.19
C VAL A 290 -6.83 -4.97 -18.98
N VAL A 291 -6.85 -6.12 -18.27
CA VAL A 291 -7.19 -7.44 -18.83
C VAL A 291 -8.20 -8.16 -17.93
N GLU A 292 -9.01 -9.03 -18.52
CA GLU A 292 -9.86 -9.96 -17.78
C GLU A 292 -9.04 -11.13 -17.25
N SER A 293 -8.20 -11.71 -18.15
CA SER A 293 -7.35 -12.86 -17.93
C SER A 293 -5.92 -12.55 -18.36
N LEU A 294 -4.93 -13.17 -17.72
CA LEU A 294 -3.53 -13.05 -18.14
C LEU A 294 -3.28 -13.69 -19.53
N SER A 295 -4.16 -14.56 -20.01
CA SER A 295 -4.09 -15.10 -21.38
C SER A 295 -4.22 -14.04 -22.47
N GLU A 296 -4.78 -12.85 -22.14
CA GLU A 296 -4.90 -11.73 -23.07
C GLU A 296 -3.61 -10.92 -23.23
N LEU A 297 -2.62 -11.10 -22.34
CA LEU A 297 -1.43 -10.24 -22.26
C LEU A 297 -0.68 -10.15 -23.57
N GLN A 298 -0.38 -11.29 -24.21
CA GLN A 298 0.41 -11.34 -25.44
C GLN A 298 -0.28 -10.57 -26.57
N SER A 299 -1.56 -10.89 -26.85
CA SER A 299 -2.32 -10.26 -27.92
C SER A 299 -2.51 -8.76 -27.65
N ARG A 300 -2.77 -8.38 -26.40
CA ARG A 300 -2.98 -6.97 -26.04
C ARG A 300 -1.68 -6.17 -26.18
N ILE A 301 -0.54 -6.68 -25.71
CA ILE A 301 0.76 -6.03 -25.86
C ILE A 301 1.17 -5.92 -27.32
N ALA A 302 0.92 -6.95 -28.13
CA ALA A 302 1.20 -6.92 -29.56
C ALA A 302 0.35 -5.87 -30.31
N SER A 303 -0.85 -5.56 -29.82
CA SER A 303 -1.73 -4.54 -30.42
C SER A 303 -1.36 -3.10 -30.05
N ILE A 304 -0.55 -2.87 -29.02
CA ILE A 304 -0.14 -1.53 -28.57
C ILE A 304 0.88 -0.96 -29.57
N GLY A 305 0.56 0.16 -30.22
CA GLY A 305 1.47 0.89 -31.10
C GLY A 305 2.59 1.62 -30.32
N GLU A 306 3.63 2.06 -31.03
CA GLU A 306 4.75 2.79 -30.43
C GLU A 306 4.28 4.10 -29.76
N ASP A 307 3.38 4.84 -30.38
CA ASP A 307 2.86 6.11 -29.84
C ASP A 307 1.99 5.90 -28.61
N GLU A 308 1.20 4.82 -28.57
CA GLU A 308 0.42 4.46 -27.39
C GLU A 308 1.34 4.09 -26.22
N TYR A 309 2.36 3.25 -26.47
CA TYR A 309 3.32 2.88 -25.45
C TYR A 309 4.12 4.08 -24.90
N ARG A 310 4.55 4.98 -25.81
CA ARG A 310 5.20 6.24 -25.40
C ARG A 310 4.29 7.09 -24.53
N THR A 311 3.00 7.17 -24.85
CA THR A 311 2.02 7.86 -24.02
C THR A 311 1.95 7.26 -22.61
N PHE A 312 1.99 5.93 -22.48
CA PHE A 312 2.03 5.29 -21.16
C PHE A 312 3.30 5.64 -20.39
N LEU A 313 4.47 5.64 -21.04
CA LEU A 313 5.74 6.03 -20.42
C LEU A 313 5.72 7.49 -19.95
N ASP A 314 5.27 8.42 -20.77
CA ASP A 314 5.22 9.85 -20.44
C ASP A 314 4.28 10.11 -19.25
N ASN A 315 3.12 9.45 -19.24
CA ASN A 315 2.18 9.56 -18.13
C ASN A 315 2.72 8.90 -16.85
N SER A 316 3.37 7.73 -16.95
CA SER A 316 4.02 7.10 -15.81
C SER A 316 5.10 8.01 -15.23
N ALA A 317 5.92 8.67 -16.08
CA ALA A 317 6.92 9.63 -15.63
C ALA A 317 6.29 10.88 -14.98
N ARG A 318 5.12 11.32 -15.42
CA ARG A 318 4.37 12.42 -14.79
C ARG A 318 3.91 12.04 -13.38
N ILE A 319 3.27 10.86 -13.22
CA ILE A 319 2.80 10.39 -11.91
C ILE A 319 3.99 10.05 -10.99
N GLN A 320 5.08 9.49 -11.53
CA GLN A 320 6.32 9.23 -10.80
C GLN A 320 6.81 10.46 -10.04
N LYS A 321 6.84 11.63 -10.71
CA LYS A 321 7.25 12.90 -10.08
C LYS A 321 6.32 13.30 -8.93
N GLN A 322 5.02 13.03 -9.05
CA GLN A 322 4.05 13.29 -8.01
C GLN A 322 4.27 12.36 -6.81
N LEU A 323 4.46 11.05 -7.06
CA LEU A 323 4.72 10.06 -6.01
C LEU A 323 5.99 10.38 -5.22
N ALA A 324 7.07 10.76 -5.91
CA ALA A 324 8.37 11.02 -5.30
C ALA A 324 8.34 12.14 -4.25
N VAL A 325 7.40 13.08 -4.36
CA VAL A 325 7.28 14.24 -3.44
C VAL A 325 6.12 14.10 -2.43
N GLY A 326 5.36 13.02 -2.48
CA GLY A 326 4.25 12.79 -1.56
C GLY A 326 2.97 13.53 -1.93
N TYR A 327 2.70 13.71 -3.21
CA TYR A 327 1.59 14.55 -3.71
C TYR A 327 0.22 14.09 -3.20
N TYR A 328 -0.10 12.79 -3.27
CA TYR A 328 -1.42 12.27 -2.93
C TYR A 328 -1.72 12.37 -1.45
N THR A 329 -0.77 11.98 -0.61
CA THR A 329 -0.90 12.11 0.85
C THR A 329 -0.99 13.58 1.25
N ASN A 330 -0.17 14.46 0.68
CA ASN A 330 -0.24 15.89 0.96
C ASN A 330 -1.61 16.48 0.60
N ARG A 331 -2.18 16.13 -0.56
CA ARG A 331 -3.50 16.56 -0.98
C ARG A 331 -4.60 16.07 -0.01
N ALA A 332 -4.53 14.82 0.43
CA ALA A 332 -5.47 14.29 1.42
C ALA A 332 -5.35 15.05 2.76
N LEU A 333 -4.14 15.38 3.19
CA LEU A 333 -3.89 16.14 4.41
C LEU A 333 -4.36 17.60 4.29
N ASP A 334 -4.22 18.24 3.12
CA ASP A 334 -4.80 19.58 2.87
C ASP A 334 -6.31 19.55 3.05
N ARG A 335 -6.98 18.49 2.58
CA ARG A 335 -8.41 18.31 2.79
C ARG A 335 -8.78 18.07 4.26
N VAL A 336 -7.95 17.31 4.99
CA VAL A 336 -8.10 17.15 6.44
C VAL A 336 -8.05 18.53 7.13
N GLU A 337 -7.02 19.32 6.86
CA GLU A 337 -6.86 20.65 7.47
C GLU A 337 -8.02 21.59 7.15
N GLN A 338 -8.54 21.56 5.92
CA GLN A 338 -9.73 22.33 5.53
C GLN A 338 -10.98 21.94 6.33
N LEU A 339 -11.22 20.63 6.49
CA LEU A 339 -12.36 20.12 7.26
C LEU A 339 -12.27 20.49 8.74
N LEU A 340 -11.08 20.45 9.31
CA LEU A 340 -10.85 20.83 10.71
C LEU A 340 -10.89 22.35 10.92
N GLY A 341 -10.45 23.15 9.96
CA GLY A 341 -10.47 24.61 10.02
C GLY A 341 -11.83 25.23 9.73
N GLY A 342 -12.70 24.55 8.98
CA GLY A 342 -14.06 25.00 8.68
C GLY A 342 -15.10 24.72 9.78
N SER A 343 -14.68 24.07 10.88
CA SER A 343 -15.54 23.72 12.02
C SER A 343 -15.42 24.72 13.18
N THR A 344 -14.79 25.91 12.95
CA THR A 344 -14.66 26.99 13.97
C THR A 344 -15.63 28.16 13.65
#